data_f9b26a23708b5b67e6366c5c8b7983a8
#
_entry.id   f9b26a23708b5b67e6366c5c8b7983a8
#
_cell.length_a   1.000
_cell.length_b   1.000
_cell.length_c   1.000
_cell.angle_alpha   90.00
_cell.angle_beta   90.00
_cell.angle_gamma   90.00
#
_symmetry.space_group_name_H-M   'P 1'
#
loop_
_entity.id
_entity.type
_entity.pdbx_description
1 polymer ?
#
loop_
_entity_poly.entity_id
_entity_poly.type
_entity_poly.pdbx_seq_one_letter_code
_entity_poly.pdbx_strand_id
1 'polypeptide(L)'
;MLTVRSKKIIDEYVYDLLKKNPNIIVEIGSHTDAQGSDAFNLNLSERRAKNVVKYLISKGVDDTRLIAVGYGETKLMNDCTNGKDCADNIHAQNRRTEFKVF
;
A
#
# COMPACT_ATOMS: atom_id res chain seq x y z
N MET A 1 -3.73 10.68 3.28
CA MET A 1 -3.26 11.63 2.25
C MET A 1 -1.90 11.21 1.73
N LEU A 2 -1.70 11.30 0.42
CA LEU A 2 -0.41 10.97 -0.18
C LEU A 2 0.54 12.16 -0.10
N THR A 3 1.81 11.89 0.27
CA THR A 3 2.85 12.90 0.28
C THR A 3 3.35 13.17 -1.14
N VAL A 4 4.06 14.28 -1.34
CA VAL A 4 4.70 14.59 -2.63
C VAL A 4 5.68 13.50 -3.03
N ARG A 5 6.46 12.98 -2.07
CA ARG A 5 7.41 11.90 -2.30
C ARG A 5 6.70 10.60 -2.72
N SER A 6 5.60 10.26 -2.06
CA SER A 6 4.81 9.07 -2.41
C SER A 6 4.23 9.19 -3.81
N LYS A 7 3.70 10.34 -4.17
CA LYS A 7 3.17 10.60 -5.52
C LYS A 7 4.25 10.44 -6.58
N LYS A 8 5.46 10.94 -6.32
CA LYS A 8 6.58 10.82 -7.25
C LYS A 8 6.95 9.36 -7.50
N ILE A 9 7.01 8.54 -6.44
CA ILE A 9 7.30 7.10 -6.56
C ILE A 9 6.21 6.40 -7.36
N ILE A 10 4.94 6.71 -7.09
CA ILE A 10 3.81 6.15 -7.82
C ILE A 10 3.89 6.54 -9.30
N ASP A 11 4.19 7.79 -9.61
CA ASP A 11 4.30 8.27 -10.98
C ASP A 11 5.41 7.57 -11.75
N GLU A 12 6.59 7.41 -11.15
CA GLU A 12 7.77 6.88 -11.83
C GLU A 12 7.71 5.37 -12.02
N TYR A 13 7.12 4.62 -11.07
CA TYR A 13 7.15 3.16 -11.11
C TYR A 13 5.81 2.53 -11.49
N VAL A 14 4.73 2.96 -10.89
CA VAL A 14 3.43 2.31 -11.05
C VAL A 14 2.67 2.87 -12.24
N TYR A 15 2.53 4.18 -12.31
CA TYR A 15 1.80 4.83 -13.39
C TYR A 15 2.45 4.56 -14.74
N ASP A 16 3.77 4.66 -14.81
CA ASP A 16 4.54 4.39 -16.02
C ASP A 16 4.34 2.95 -16.48
N LEU A 17 4.39 2.00 -15.56
CA LEU A 17 4.17 0.58 -15.83
C LEU A 17 2.76 0.34 -16.41
N LEU A 18 1.76 0.92 -15.79
CA LEU A 18 0.36 0.82 -16.25
C LEU A 18 0.15 1.44 -17.62
N LYS A 19 0.81 2.57 -17.88
CA LYS A 19 0.73 3.28 -19.17
C LYS A 19 1.36 2.48 -20.29
N LYS A 20 2.50 1.85 -20.03
CA LYS A 20 3.24 1.06 -21.04
C LYS A 20 2.64 -0.33 -21.27
N ASN A 21 1.84 -0.83 -20.35
CA ASN A 21 1.27 -2.19 -20.40
C ASN A 21 -0.24 -2.13 -20.18
N PRO A 22 -1.02 -1.82 -21.21
CA PRO A 22 -2.46 -1.54 -21.07
C PRO A 22 -3.30 -2.74 -20.61
N ASN A 23 -2.77 -3.96 -20.68
CA ASN A 23 -3.50 -5.18 -20.33
C ASN A 23 -3.23 -5.71 -18.93
N ILE A 24 -2.34 -5.08 -18.15
CA ILE A 24 -2.06 -5.53 -16.78
C ILE A 24 -3.07 -4.96 -15.79
N ILE A 25 -3.29 -5.73 -14.72
CA ILE A 25 -4.02 -5.31 -13.54
C ILE A 25 -3.03 -5.24 -12.39
N VAL A 26 -3.10 -4.21 -11.56
CA VAL A 26 -2.21 -4.01 -10.43
C VAL A 26 -3.00 -4.01 -9.13
N GLU A 27 -2.59 -4.87 -8.20
CA GLU A 27 -3.05 -4.83 -6.82
C GLU A 27 -2.15 -3.90 -6.02
N ILE A 28 -2.77 -2.94 -5.35
CA ILE A 28 -2.09 -2.04 -4.41
C ILE A 28 -2.37 -2.57 -3.01
N GLY A 29 -1.36 -3.19 -2.42
CA GLY A 29 -1.44 -3.76 -1.08
C GLY A 29 -0.76 -2.84 -0.07
N SER A 30 -1.50 -2.35 0.91
CA SER A 30 -0.96 -1.53 1.98
C SER A 30 -0.85 -2.33 3.27
N HIS A 31 0.24 -2.13 3.98
CA HIS A 31 0.59 -2.87 5.18
C HIS A 31 0.86 -1.90 6.33
N THR A 32 0.56 -2.35 7.53
CA THR A 32 0.90 -1.62 8.75
C THR A 32 1.91 -2.41 9.57
N ASP A 33 2.49 -1.76 10.59
CA ASP A 33 3.17 -2.47 11.67
C ASP A 33 2.14 -3.07 12.65
N ALA A 34 2.61 -3.72 13.71
CA ALA A 34 1.76 -4.37 14.71
C ALA A 34 1.40 -3.47 15.89
N GLN A 35 1.65 -2.16 15.79
CA GLN A 35 1.27 -1.20 16.83
C GLN A 35 -0.21 -0.85 16.71
N GLY A 36 -0.91 -0.86 17.83
CA GLY A 36 -2.34 -0.63 17.86
C GLY A 36 -3.17 -1.89 17.66
N SER A 37 -4.48 -1.75 17.53
CA SER A 37 -5.38 -2.88 17.36
C SER A 37 -5.39 -3.41 15.92
N ASP A 38 -5.69 -4.69 15.75
CA ASP A 38 -5.79 -5.34 14.44
C ASP A 38 -6.86 -4.66 13.58
N ALA A 39 -8.02 -4.36 14.14
CA ALA A 39 -9.12 -3.71 13.43
C ALA A 39 -8.75 -2.30 12.96
N PHE A 40 -8.06 -1.53 13.79
CA PHE A 40 -7.58 -0.20 13.43
C PHE A 40 -6.57 -0.27 12.28
N ASN A 41 -5.60 -1.18 12.38
CA ASN A 41 -4.56 -1.34 11.36
C ASN A 41 -5.13 -1.82 10.03
N LEU A 42 -6.09 -2.73 10.06
CA LEU A 42 -6.76 -3.17 8.84
C LEU A 42 -7.48 -2.01 8.16
N ASN A 43 -8.27 -1.24 8.90
CA ASN A 43 -8.97 -0.08 8.37
C ASN A 43 -8.01 0.97 7.81
N LEU A 44 -6.93 1.25 8.54
CA LEU A 44 -5.91 2.22 8.12
C LEU A 44 -5.26 1.80 6.79
N SER A 45 -4.89 0.52 6.67
CA SER A 45 -4.26 0.00 5.45
C SER A 45 -5.21 0.02 4.26
N GLU A 46 -6.48 -0.29 4.46
CA GLU A 46 -7.50 -0.19 3.40
C GLU A 46 -7.64 1.24 2.88
N ARG A 47 -7.69 2.21 3.79
CA ARG A 47 -7.78 3.63 3.40
C ARG A 47 -6.54 4.09 2.64
N ARG A 48 -5.35 3.65 3.05
CA ARG A 48 -4.10 3.99 2.36
C ARG A 48 -4.06 3.39 0.95
N ALA A 49 -4.44 2.14 0.80
CA ALA A 49 -4.51 1.50 -0.52
C ALA A 49 -5.51 2.21 -1.44
N LYS A 50 -6.70 2.55 -0.92
CA LYS A 50 -7.71 3.29 -1.68
C LYS A 50 -7.25 4.68 -2.09
N ASN A 51 -6.45 5.35 -1.26
CA ASN A 51 -5.89 6.66 -1.61
C ASN A 51 -4.93 6.57 -2.79
N VAL A 52 -4.12 5.52 -2.87
CA VAL A 52 -3.23 5.28 -4.03
C VAL A 52 -4.06 5.02 -5.29
N VAL A 53 -5.10 4.19 -5.19
CA VAL A 53 -6.01 3.92 -6.31
C VAL A 53 -6.66 5.21 -6.79
N LYS A 54 -7.20 6.03 -5.89
CA LYS A 54 -7.81 7.31 -6.24
C LYS A 54 -6.83 8.23 -6.97
N TYR A 55 -5.58 8.27 -6.53
CA TYR A 55 -4.55 9.07 -7.17
C TYR A 55 -4.30 8.60 -8.62
N LEU A 56 -4.18 7.30 -8.83
CA LEU A 56 -3.97 6.72 -10.16
C LEU A 56 -5.17 6.97 -11.08
N ILE A 57 -6.38 6.84 -10.56
CA ILE A 57 -7.60 7.17 -11.31
C ILE A 57 -7.59 8.64 -11.72
N SER A 58 -7.18 9.54 -10.84
CA SER A 58 -7.08 10.98 -11.15
C SER A 58 -6.09 11.27 -12.28
N LYS A 59 -5.15 10.37 -12.52
CA LYS A 59 -4.16 10.46 -13.60
C LYS A 59 -4.63 9.78 -14.89
N GLY A 60 -5.83 9.24 -14.92
CA GLY A 60 -6.42 8.64 -16.11
C GLY A 60 -6.37 7.12 -16.18
N VAL A 61 -5.95 6.43 -15.12
CA VAL A 61 -5.98 4.97 -15.08
C VAL A 61 -7.41 4.50 -14.82
N ASP A 62 -7.87 3.51 -15.58
CA ASP A 62 -9.19 2.91 -15.42
C ASP A 62 -9.24 2.13 -14.10
N ASP A 63 -10.29 2.31 -13.32
CA ASP A 63 -10.46 1.64 -12.03
C ASP A 63 -10.54 0.12 -12.13
N THR A 64 -10.99 -0.42 -13.27
CA THR A 64 -11.05 -1.86 -13.51
C THR A 64 -9.67 -2.52 -13.55
N ARG A 65 -8.61 -1.72 -13.67
CA ARG A 65 -7.22 -2.18 -13.70
C ARG A 65 -6.53 -2.11 -12.34
N LEU A 66 -7.24 -1.67 -11.32
CA LEU A 66 -6.67 -1.39 -10.00
C LEU A 66 -7.46 -2.13 -8.93
N ILE A 67 -6.74 -2.78 -8.01
CA ILE A 67 -7.34 -3.47 -6.87
C ILE A 67 -6.68 -2.91 -5.60
N ALA A 68 -7.48 -2.38 -4.68
CA ALA A 68 -6.99 -1.88 -3.40
C ALA A 68 -7.21 -2.93 -2.32
N VAL A 69 -6.13 -3.33 -1.64
CA VAL A 69 -6.21 -4.30 -0.54
C VAL A 69 -5.47 -3.75 0.68
N GLY A 70 -6.15 -3.74 1.83
CA GLY A 70 -5.52 -3.48 3.10
C GLY A 70 -5.21 -4.79 3.80
N TYR A 71 -3.95 -5.04 4.07
CA TYR A 71 -3.49 -6.24 4.76
C TYR A 71 -3.33 -6.03 6.26
N GLY A 72 -3.39 -4.77 6.75
CA GLY A 72 -3.12 -4.49 8.14
C GLY A 72 -1.75 -5.01 8.55
N GLU A 73 -1.69 -5.72 9.67
CA GLU A 73 -0.46 -6.35 10.17
C GLU A 73 -0.34 -7.84 9.82
N THR A 74 -1.20 -8.37 8.95
CA THR A 74 -1.26 -9.81 8.67
C THR A 74 -0.04 -10.34 7.92
N LYS A 75 0.76 -9.47 7.28
CA LYS A 75 1.93 -9.85 6.49
C LYS A 75 3.16 -9.09 6.94
N LEU A 76 3.56 -9.28 8.18
CA LEU A 76 4.76 -8.66 8.74
C LEU A 76 6.03 -9.20 8.07
N MET A 77 6.99 -8.30 7.85
CA MET A 77 8.29 -8.67 7.30
C MET A 77 9.27 -9.16 8.38
N ASN A 78 8.88 -9.08 9.64
CA ASN A 78 9.67 -9.47 10.80
C ASN A 78 8.74 -10.03 11.87
N ASP A 79 9.28 -10.39 13.03
CA ASP A 79 8.51 -11.01 14.11
C ASP A 79 7.95 -10.03 15.13
N CYS A 80 7.84 -8.75 14.79
CA CYS A 80 7.25 -7.70 15.63
C CYS A 80 5.72 -7.78 15.63
N THR A 81 5.20 -8.83 16.22
CA THR A 81 3.75 -9.04 16.37
C THR A 81 3.20 -8.24 17.55
N ASN A 82 1.88 -8.25 17.73
CA ASN A 82 1.19 -7.58 18.82
C ASN A 82 1.81 -7.95 20.18
N GLY A 83 2.03 -6.94 21.01
CA GLY A 83 2.59 -7.12 22.34
C GLY A 83 4.10 -7.21 22.41
N LYS A 84 4.80 -7.27 21.28
CA LYS A 84 6.26 -7.21 21.27
C LYS A 84 6.76 -5.77 21.32
N ASP A 85 7.79 -5.55 22.12
CA ASP A 85 8.46 -4.26 22.24
C ASP A 85 9.60 -4.21 21.21
N CYS A 86 9.35 -3.55 20.08
CA CYS A 86 10.31 -3.42 18.99
C CYS A 86 10.69 -1.95 18.81
N ALA A 87 11.91 -1.72 18.36
CA ALA A 87 12.34 -0.37 17.98
C ALA A 87 11.53 0.16 16.78
N ASP A 88 11.38 1.49 16.69
CA ASP A 88 10.59 2.13 15.64
C ASP A 88 11.05 1.77 14.23
N ASN A 89 12.35 1.64 14.00
CA ASN A 89 12.87 1.27 12.67
C ASN A 89 12.48 -0.16 12.28
N ILE A 90 12.27 -1.06 13.23
CA ILE A 90 11.80 -2.43 12.98
C ILE A 90 10.31 -2.41 12.64
N HIS A 91 9.51 -1.66 13.37
CA HIS A 91 8.09 -1.46 13.02
C HIS A 91 7.94 -0.80 11.65
N ALA A 92 8.80 0.17 11.32
CA ALA A 92 8.75 0.87 10.04
C ALA A 92 8.93 -0.05 8.83
N GLN A 93 9.63 -1.17 8.98
CA GLN A 93 9.77 -2.17 7.90
C GLN A 93 8.42 -2.75 7.47
N ASN A 94 7.44 -2.78 8.36
CA ASN A 94 6.11 -3.31 8.08
C ASN A 94 5.15 -2.26 7.50
N ARG A 95 5.43 -0.97 7.70
CA ARG A 95 4.62 0.13 7.17
C ARG A 95 5.00 0.36 5.71
N ARG A 96 4.34 -0.35 4.81
CA ARG A 96 4.71 -0.31 3.39
C ARG A 96 3.50 -0.46 2.47
N THR A 97 3.67 -0.02 1.23
CA THR A 97 2.75 -0.32 0.13
C THR A 97 3.48 -1.15 -0.90
N GLU A 98 2.87 -2.23 -1.33
CA GLU A 98 3.40 -3.13 -2.34
C GLU A 98 2.50 -3.13 -3.58
N PHE A 99 3.10 -3.35 -4.74
CA PHE A 99 2.40 -3.42 -6.01
C PHE A 99 2.59 -4.80 -6.61
N LYS A 100 1.48 -5.47 -6.90
CA LYS A 100 1.50 -6.80 -7.48
C LYS A 100 0.85 -6.76 -8.85
N VAL A 101 1.58 -7.22 -9.87
CA VAL A 101 1.10 -7.22 -11.26
C VAL A 101 0.47 -8.56 -11.59
N PHE A 102 -0.70 -8.50 -12.20
CA PHE A 102 -1.40 -9.68 -12.71
C PHE A 102 -1.48 -9.68 -14.22
#